data_76769c5290e91bc7651673ba7ab1a7ad
#
_entry.id   76769c5290e91bc7651673ba7ab1a7ad
#
_cell.length_a   1.000
_cell.length_b   1.000
_cell.length_c   1.000
_cell.angle_alpha   90.00
_cell.angle_beta   90.00
_cell.angle_gamma   90.00
#
_symmetry.space_group_name_H-M   'P 1'
#
loop_
_entity.id
_entity.type
_entity.pdbx_description
1 polymer ?
#
loop_
_entity_poly.entity_id
_entity_poly.type
_entity_poly.pdbx_seq_one_letter_code
_entity_poly.pdbx_strand_id
1 'polypeptide(L)' 'MKFTLVIFLCSFIDNQCLPPTQIQGNYNSWKECSVAAYEISKAMIVAQQDGYVNHNKLATKFTCSEAGVI' A
#
# COMPACT_ATOMS: atom_id res chain seq x y z
N MET A 1 21.39 -0.63 0.96
CA MET A 1 20.34 0.23 0.45
C MET A 1 19.00 -0.15 1.07
N LYS A 2 18.28 0.82 1.54
CA LYS A 2 17.00 0.58 2.23
C LYS A 2 15.86 1.17 1.42
N PHE A 3 14.71 0.51 1.48
CA PHE A 3 13.52 0.99 0.80
C PHE A 3 12.43 1.28 1.81
N THR A 4 11.68 2.35 1.55
CA THR A 4 10.53 2.74 2.35
C THR A 4 9.26 2.44 1.57
N LEU A 5 8.29 1.83 2.23
CA LEU A 5 7.04 1.44 1.62
C LEU A 5 5.94 2.41 2.00
N VAL A 6 5.22 2.89 0.99
CA VAL A 6 4.02 3.73 1.21
C VAL A 6 2.87 3.09 0.45
N ILE A 7 1.74 2.91 1.12
CA ILE A 7 0.57 2.25 0.53
C ILE A 7 -0.61 3.23 0.52
N PHE A 8 -1.34 3.23 -0.58
CA PHE A 8 -2.55 4.04 -0.76
C PHE A 8 -3.74 3.11 -0.93
N LEU A 9 -4.86 3.44 -0.29
CA LEU A 9 -6.12 2.74 -0.53
C LEU A 9 -6.99 3.68 -1.36
N CYS A 10 -7.40 3.21 -2.53
CA CYS A 10 -8.08 4.04 -3.50
C CYS A 10 -9.42 3.47 -3.90
N SER A 11 -10.36 4.35 -4.23
CA SER A 11 -11.67 3.98 -4.76
C SER A 11 -11.66 4.19 -6.27
N PHE A 12 -12.02 3.16 -7.01
CA PHE A 12 -12.10 3.28 -8.47
C PHE A 12 -13.40 3.95 -8.93
N ILE A 13 -14.38 4.05 -8.04
CA ILE A 13 -15.61 4.75 -8.37
C ILE A 13 -15.36 6.24 -8.44
N ASP A 14 -14.67 6.79 -7.45
CA ASP A 14 -14.43 8.22 -7.32
C ASP A 14 -13.07 8.66 -7.83
N ASN A 15 -12.20 7.71 -8.12
CA ASN A 15 -10.79 7.98 -8.44
C ASN A 15 -10.10 8.74 -7.32
N GLN A 16 -10.51 8.48 -6.09
CA GLN A 16 -9.95 9.15 -4.92
C GLN A 16 -9.24 8.14 -4.04
N CYS A 17 -8.15 8.58 -3.45
CA CYS A 17 -7.37 7.76 -2.56
C CYS A 17 -7.37 8.38 -1.16
N LEU A 18 -7.39 7.52 -0.17
CA LEU A 18 -7.19 7.96 1.20
C LEU A 18 -5.75 8.42 1.37
N PRO A 19 -5.47 9.21 2.42
CA PRO A 19 -4.09 9.64 2.66
C PRO A 19 -3.15 8.43 2.71
N PRO A 20 -1.95 8.58 2.18
CA PRO A 20 -1.02 7.46 2.13
C PRO A 20 -0.59 7.02 3.52
N THR A 21 -0.36 5.72 3.67
CA THR A 21 0.15 5.14 4.90
C THR A 21 1.60 4.73 4.70
N GLN A 22 2.49 5.31 5.47
CA GLN A 22 3.89 4.90 5.42
C GLN A 22 4.08 3.72 6.34
N ILE A 23 4.62 2.64 5.81
CA ILE A 23 4.84 1.42 6.57
C ILE A 23 6.21 1.52 7.22
N GLN A 24 6.23 1.35 8.54
CA GLN A 24 7.47 1.35 9.29
C GLN A 24 8.27 0.10 8.94
N GLY A 25 9.55 0.29 8.76
CA GLY A 25 10.43 -0.81 8.47
C GLY A 25 11.38 -0.45 7.35
N ASN A 26 12.44 -1.22 7.26
CA ASN A 26 13.43 -1.03 6.23
C ASN A 26 13.55 -2.32 5.44
N TYR A 27 13.27 -2.22 4.16
CA TYR A 27 13.36 -3.37 3.27
C TYR A 27 14.69 -3.28 2.53
N ASN A 28 15.37 -4.41 2.40
CA ASN A 28 16.73 -4.44 1.88
C ASN A 28 16.78 -4.49 0.35
N SER A 29 15.65 -4.76 -0.30
CA SER A 29 15.62 -4.82 -1.75
C SER A 29 14.25 -4.39 -2.25
N TRP A 30 14.18 -4.04 -3.52
CA TRP A 30 12.92 -3.74 -4.17
C TRP A 30 11.96 -4.93 -4.07
N LYS A 31 12.47 -6.13 -4.31
CA LYS A 31 11.67 -7.35 -4.24
C LYS A 31 11.05 -7.52 -2.86
N GLU A 32 11.86 -7.36 -1.82
CA GLU A 32 11.39 -7.46 -0.45
C GLU A 32 10.29 -6.45 -0.16
N CYS A 33 10.51 -5.21 -0.59
CA CYS A 33 9.52 -4.14 -0.41
C CYS A 33 8.23 -4.47 -1.15
N SER A 34 8.33 -4.95 -2.39
CA SER A 34 7.16 -5.27 -3.19
C SER A 34 6.36 -6.44 -2.61
N VAL A 35 7.03 -7.48 -2.15
CA VAL A 35 6.36 -8.61 -1.53
C VAL A 35 5.61 -8.16 -0.28
N ALA A 36 6.26 -7.37 0.56
CA ALA A 36 5.62 -6.84 1.76
C ALA A 36 4.42 -5.98 1.39
N ALA A 37 4.53 -5.19 0.32
CA ALA A 37 3.43 -4.34 -0.13
C ALA A 37 2.20 -5.16 -0.50
N TYR A 38 2.38 -6.25 -1.22
CA TYR A 38 1.26 -7.10 -1.61
C TYR A 38 0.63 -7.78 -0.40
N GLU A 39 1.44 -8.24 0.54
CA GLU A 39 0.90 -8.88 1.74
C GLU A 39 0.12 -7.90 2.60
N ILE A 40 0.65 -6.71 2.80
CA ILE A 40 -0.01 -5.69 3.60
C ILE A 40 -1.26 -5.19 2.88
N SER A 41 -1.19 -5.02 1.56
CA SER A 41 -2.33 -4.59 0.76
C SER A 41 -3.48 -5.58 0.88
N LYS A 42 -3.18 -6.86 0.81
CA LYS A 42 -4.20 -7.89 0.99
C LYS A 42 -4.86 -7.78 2.36
N ALA A 43 -4.05 -7.62 3.40
CA ALA A 43 -4.58 -7.49 4.75
C ALA A 43 -5.45 -6.24 4.90
N MET A 44 -5.07 -5.14 4.27
CA MET A 44 -5.86 -3.91 4.32
C MET A 44 -7.22 -4.10 3.68
N ILE A 45 -7.28 -4.76 2.53
CA ILE A 45 -8.54 -5.01 1.83
C ILE A 45 -9.41 -5.98 2.65
N VAL A 46 -8.81 -7.05 3.15
CA VAL A 46 -9.55 -8.06 3.92
C VAL A 46 -10.13 -7.47 5.20
N ALA A 47 -9.46 -6.51 5.79
CA ALA A 47 -9.91 -5.87 7.03
C ALA A 47 -11.12 -4.96 6.83
N GLN A 48 -11.38 -4.53 5.58
CA GLN A 48 -12.52 -3.67 5.30
C GLN A 48 -13.79 -4.49 5.15
N GLN A 49 -14.95 -3.88 5.38
CA GLN A 49 -16.22 -4.55 5.22
C GLN A 49 -16.47 -4.84 3.73
N ASP A 50 -17.08 -6.00 3.47
CA ASP A 50 -17.32 -6.44 2.09
C ASP A 50 -18.12 -5.42 1.29
N GLY A 51 -19.18 -4.88 1.88
CA GLY A 51 -20.01 -3.91 1.19
C GLY A 51 -19.25 -2.66 0.80
N TYR A 52 -18.39 -2.21 1.69
CA TYR A 52 -17.59 -1.02 1.44
C TYR A 52 -16.59 -1.26 0.30
N VAL A 53 -15.90 -2.39 0.35
CA VAL A 53 -14.93 -2.74 -0.67
C VAL A 53 -15.61 -2.90 -2.03
N ASN A 54 -16.72 -3.64 -2.05
CA ASN A 54 -17.40 -3.96 -3.30
C ASN A 54 -18.09 -2.75 -3.92
N HIS A 55 -18.70 -1.90 -3.09
CA HIS A 55 -19.39 -0.73 -3.59
C HIS A 55 -18.42 0.29 -4.18
N ASN A 56 -17.32 0.52 -3.51
CA ASN A 56 -16.36 1.54 -3.94
C ASN A 56 -15.26 0.98 -4.83
N LYS A 57 -15.25 -0.32 -5.05
CA LYS A 57 -14.21 -0.96 -5.85
C LYS A 57 -12.82 -0.57 -5.33
N LEU A 58 -12.60 -0.84 -4.05
CA LEU A 58 -11.36 -0.46 -3.41
C LEU A 58 -10.20 -1.29 -3.93
N ALA A 59 -9.08 -0.64 -4.09
CA ALA A 59 -7.84 -1.29 -4.47
C ALA A 59 -6.69 -0.53 -3.82
N THR A 60 -5.55 -1.17 -3.74
CA THR A 60 -4.37 -0.54 -3.19
C THR A 60 -3.35 -0.28 -4.27
N LYS A 61 -2.54 0.75 -4.06
CA LYS A 61 -1.31 0.93 -4.83
C LYS A 61 -0.21 1.26 -3.83
N PHE A 62 1.02 1.05 -4.25
CA PHE A 62 2.13 1.28 -3.37
C PHE A 62 3.31 1.85 -4.12
N THR A 63 4.21 2.45 -3.36
CA THR A 63 5.49 2.88 -3.89
C THR A 63 6.59 2.38 -2.97
N CYS A 64 7.69 1.97 -3.57
CA CYS A 64 8.89 1.60 -2.85
C CYS A 64 9.97 2.61 -3.25
N SER A 65 10.45 3.37 -2.30
CA SER A 65 11.44 4.41 -2.54
C SER A 65 12.71 4.13 -1.78
N GLU A 66 13.84 4.44 -2.36
CA GLU A 66 15.09 4.31 -1.64
C GLU A 66 15.10 5.29 -0.48
N ALA A 67 15.46 4.79 0.69
CA ALA A 67 15.50 5.60 1.90
C ALA A 67 16.94 5.89 2.28
N GLY A 68 17.10 6.93 3.06
CA GLY A 68 18.42 7.26 3.58
C GLY A 68 19.35 7.90 2.58
N VAL A 69 18.84 8.30 1.45
CA VAL A 69 19.64 9.03 0.48
C VAL A 69 19.66 10.49 0.89
N ILE A 70 20.81 10.98 1.13
CA ILE A 70 21.01 12.37 1.53
C ILE A 70 21.77 13.10 0.46
#